data_16dfa041c851b8e74ca88891b82dc851
#
_entry.id   16dfa041c851b8e74ca88891b82dc851
#
_cell.length_a   1.000
_cell.length_b   1.000
_cell.length_c   1.000
_cell.angle_alpha   90.00
_cell.angle_beta   90.00
_cell.angle_gamma   90.00
#
_symmetry.space_group_name_H-M   'P 1'
#
loop_
_entity.id
_entity.type
_entity.pdbx_description
1 polymer ?
#
loop_
_entity_poly.entity_id
_entity_poly.type
_entity_poly.pdbx_seq_one_letter_code
_entity_poly.pdbx_strand_id
1 'polypeptide(L)'
;MTKTLRNKVVTKEGWIKARKLLLTKEKAYTRARDKLAAARRALPWEQVTKEYLFEGAHGKQSLAELFDGRSQLVVYHFMFHPDWDAGCPHCSRWADSFDRPIVHLNQRDVTMIAVSRAPYEKIAAYRKRMGWTFNWVSSFGNDFNFDFNVSFTPEEMKKKKAFYNFTLQNPDAPEREGLSVFYRNPKGQVFRTYSTFARGIEPVNVDYQVLDLVPNGRDEGGKGPFWVRRHDEYGR
;
A
#
# COMPACT_ATOMS: atom_id res chain seq x y z
N MET A 1 -27.37 -22.80 -3.67
CA MET A 1 -27.45 -23.32 -2.27
C MET A 1 -27.71 -22.14 -1.36
N THR A 2 -28.89 -22.08 -0.72
CA THR A 2 -29.28 -21.04 0.25
C THR A 2 -28.38 -21.19 1.50
N LYS A 3 -27.43 -20.28 1.72
CA LYS A 3 -26.68 -20.26 2.99
C LYS A 3 -27.68 -20.03 4.13
N THR A 4 -27.86 -20.99 4.99
CA THR A 4 -28.69 -20.89 6.20
C THR A 4 -28.21 -19.71 7.04
N LEU A 5 -29.13 -18.85 7.50
CA LEU A 5 -28.80 -17.73 8.40
C LEU A 5 -28.08 -18.29 9.64
N ARG A 6 -26.80 -17.92 9.80
CA ARG A 6 -25.98 -18.34 10.94
C ARG A 6 -26.27 -17.54 12.22
N ASN A 7 -26.89 -16.36 12.07
CA ASN A 7 -27.09 -15.41 13.16
C ASN A 7 -28.51 -15.48 13.70
N LYS A 8 -28.63 -15.32 15.02
CA LYS A 8 -29.93 -15.27 15.71
C LYS A 8 -30.70 -14.02 15.28
N VAL A 9 -31.94 -14.20 14.87
CA VAL A 9 -32.88 -13.09 14.64
C VAL A 9 -33.47 -12.67 16.00
N VAL A 10 -33.51 -11.37 16.27
CA VAL A 10 -33.97 -10.78 17.53
C VAL A 10 -34.89 -9.58 17.25
N THR A 11 -35.57 -9.07 18.26
CA THR A 11 -36.32 -7.81 18.18
C THR A 11 -35.38 -6.62 18.01
N LYS A 12 -35.92 -5.46 17.63
CA LYS A 12 -35.19 -4.21 17.51
C LYS A 12 -34.46 -3.84 18.82
N GLU A 13 -35.15 -4.00 19.95
CA GLU A 13 -34.59 -3.71 21.30
C GLU A 13 -33.45 -4.68 21.61
N GLY A 14 -33.59 -5.97 21.31
CA GLY A 14 -32.56 -6.98 21.46
C GLY A 14 -31.34 -6.66 20.60
N TRP A 15 -31.54 -6.24 19.34
CA TRP A 15 -30.48 -5.81 18.45
C TRP A 15 -29.75 -4.58 18.98
N ILE A 16 -30.47 -3.54 19.43
CA ILE A 16 -29.88 -2.32 20.01
C ILE A 16 -29.02 -2.66 21.22
N LYS A 17 -29.50 -3.56 22.12
CA LYS A 17 -28.72 -4.00 23.27
C LYS A 17 -27.39 -4.65 22.85
N ALA A 18 -27.42 -5.58 21.91
CA ALA A 18 -26.23 -6.23 21.40
C ALA A 18 -25.29 -5.24 20.67
N ARG A 19 -25.86 -4.34 19.86
CA ARG A 19 -25.12 -3.31 19.14
C ARG A 19 -24.38 -2.33 20.08
N LYS A 20 -24.98 -1.96 21.20
CA LYS A 20 -24.35 -1.10 22.24
C LYS A 20 -23.12 -1.79 22.86
N LEU A 21 -23.17 -3.11 23.09
CA LEU A 21 -22.03 -3.87 23.61
C LEU A 21 -20.88 -3.89 22.58
N LEU A 22 -21.21 -4.11 21.31
CA LEU A 22 -20.20 -4.04 20.23
C LEU A 22 -19.60 -2.65 20.10
N LEU A 23 -20.42 -1.59 20.20
CA LEU A 23 -19.95 -0.19 20.14
C LEU A 23 -18.88 0.13 21.19
N THR A 24 -18.95 -0.48 22.37
CA THR A 24 -17.93 -0.31 23.41
C THR A 24 -16.57 -0.83 22.93
N LYS A 25 -16.55 -1.97 22.24
CA LYS A 25 -15.32 -2.54 21.65
C LYS A 25 -14.78 -1.68 20.50
N GLU A 26 -15.67 -1.18 19.64
CA GLU A 26 -15.30 -0.29 18.52
C GLU A 26 -14.68 1.02 19.01
N LYS A 27 -15.24 1.62 20.09
CA LYS A 27 -14.64 2.81 20.72
C LYS A 27 -13.27 2.50 21.34
N ALA A 28 -13.09 1.32 21.94
CA ALA A 28 -11.78 0.92 22.45
C ALA A 28 -10.76 0.75 21.32
N TYR A 29 -11.17 0.12 20.19
CA TYR A 29 -10.34 -0.01 18.98
C TYR A 29 -9.96 1.35 18.41
N THR A 30 -10.91 2.30 18.30
CA THR A 30 -10.62 3.67 17.81
C THR A 30 -9.55 4.32 18.66
N ARG A 31 -9.67 4.28 20.01
CA ARG A 31 -8.65 4.83 20.92
C ARG A 31 -7.29 4.12 20.78
N ALA A 32 -7.27 2.81 20.59
CA ALA A 32 -6.03 2.06 20.36
C ALA A 32 -5.37 2.46 19.04
N ARG A 33 -6.16 2.66 17.99
CA ARG A 33 -5.68 3.15 16.69
C ARG A 33 -5.08 4.55 16.78
N ASP A 34 -5.71 5.45 17.55
CA ASP A 34 -5.19 6.82 17.76
C ASP A 34 -3.84 6.80 18.50
N LYS A 35 -3.70 5.93 19.52
CA LYS A 35 -2.43 5.72 20.23
C LYS A 35 -1.36 5.17 19.29
N LEU A 36 -1.68 4.19 18.44
CA LEU A 36 -0.75 3.66 17.47
C LEU A 36 -0.34 4.72 16.44
N ALA A 37 -1.26 5.57 15.98
CA ALA A 37 -0.95 6.66 15.08
C ALA A 37 0.01 7.69 15.73
N ALA A 38 -0.18 7.99 17.02
CA ALA A 38 0.75 8.83 17.77
C ALA A 38 2.14 8.17 17.91
N ALA A 39 2.20 6.88 18.21
CA ALA A 39 3.46 6.13 18.29
C ALA A 39 4.21 6.10 16.94
N ARG A 40 3.50 5.95 15.80
CA ARG A 40 4.12 6.06 14.46
C ARG A 40 4.78 7.42 14.25
N ARG A 41 4.13 8.52 14.63
CA ARG A 41 4.70 9.88 14.53
C ARG A 41 5.88 10.12 15.45
N ALA A 42 6.01 9.36 16.52
CA ALA A 42 7.11 9.43 17.48
C ALA A 42 8.32 8.54 17.11
N LEU A 43 8.25 7.78 16.03
CA LEU A 43 9.39 6.99 15.56
C LEU A 43 10.59 7.88 15.24
N PRO A 44 11.83 7.44 15.52
CA PRO A 44 13.03 8.13 15.03
C PRO A 44 13.06 8.11 13.49
N TRP A 45 13.63 9.13 12.91
CA TRP A 45 13.74 9.28 11.47
C TRP A 45 15.11 8.84 10.98
N GLU A 46 15.15 8.20 9.81
CA GLU A 46 16.39 7.85 9.12
C GLU A 46 16.63 8.85 7.99
N GLN A 47 17.79 9.51 8.00
CA GLN A 47 18.16 10.39 6.90
C GLN A 47 18.49 9.58 5.64
N VAL A 48 17.85 9.91 4.52
CA VAL A 48 18.14 9.33 3.21
C VAL A 48 19.22 10.19 2.55
N THR A 49 20.45 9.67 2.50
CA THR A 49 21.61 10.37 1.94
C THR A 49 21.97 9.90 0.53
N LYS A 50 21.52 8.71 0.13
CA LYS A 50 21.73 8.16 -1.20
C LYS A 50 20.83 8.87 -2.21
N GLU A 51 21.40 9.26 -3.33
CA GLU A 51 20.63 9.83 -4.43
C GLU A 51 19.99 8.75 -5.29
N TYR A 52 18.72 8.95 -5.61
CA TYR A 52 17.96 8.10 -6.52
C TYR A 52 17.37 8.95 -7.64
N LEU A 53 17.47 8.45 -8.86
CA LEU A 53 16.82 9.06 -10.04
C LEU A 53 15.73 8.13 -10.55
N PHE A 54 14.53 8.63 -10.61
CA PHE A 54 13.35 7.94 -11.09
C PHE A 54 12.95 8.48 -12.46
N GLU A 55 12.44 7.60 -13.32
CA GLU A 55 11.91 8.02 -14.60
C GLU A 55 10.38 8.14 -14.49
N GLY A 56 9.84 9.25 -14.96
CA GLY A 56 8.42 9.58 -14.91
C GLY A 56 7.93 10.32 -16.15
N ALA A 57 6.70 10.80 -16.12
CA ALA A 57 6.05 11.52 -17.23
C ALA A 57 6.82 12.78 -17.68
N HIS A 58 7.60 13.36 -16.80
CA HIS A 58 8.38 14.60 -17.05
C HIS A 58 9.88 14.34 -17.14
N GLY A 59 10.29 13.10 -17.40
CA GLY A 59 11.68 12.68 -17.44
C GLY A 59 12.22 12.23 -16.08
N LYS A 60 13.53 12.37 -15.87
CA LYS A 60 14.20 11.94 -14.63
C LYS A 60 13.95 12.92 -13.49
N GLN A 61 13.61 12.39 -12.34
CA GLN A 61 13.34 13.13 -11.11
C GLN A 61 14.07 12.48 -9.93
N SER A 62 14.66 13.30 -9.08
CA SER A 62 15.23 12.88 -7.79
C SER A 62 14.12 12.57 -6.77
N LEU A 63 14.46 11.85 -5.69
CA LEU A 63 13.53 11.62 -4.58
C LEU A 63 12.98 12.93 -4.00
N ALA A 64 13.80 13.99 -3.94
CA ALA A 64 13.38 15.30 -3.43
C ALA A 64 12.35 16.00 -4.35
N GLU A 65 12.44 15.81 -5.65
CA GLU A 65 11.51 16.38 -6.63
C GLU A 65 10.16 15.65 -6.63
N LEU A 66 10.12 14.37 -6.24
CA LEU A 66 8.87 13.60 -6.12
C LEU A 66 7.92 14.12 -5.03
N PHE A 67 8.39 14.98 -4.13
CA PHE A 67 7.54 15.66 -3.15
C PHE A 67 6.58 16.68 -3.79
N ASP A 68 6.81 17.09 -5.03
CA ASP A 68 5.93 17.99 -5.77
C ASP A 68 5.57 19.27 -4.98
N GLY A 69 6.60 19.93 -4.42
CA GLY A 69 6.47 21.15 -3.64
C GLY A 69 6.00 20.96 -2.19
N ARG A 70 5.61 19.76 -1.78
CA ARG A 70 5.13 19.44 -0.41
C ARG A 70 6.24 18.96 0.49
N SER A 71 5.99 18.93 1.80
CA SER A 71 6.97 18.47 2.78
C SER A 71 6.87 16.98 3.11
N GLN A 72 5.77 16.33 2.76
CA GLN A 72 5.51 14.92 3.06
C GLN A 72 5.27 14.12 1.80
N LEU A 73 5.89 12.93 1.71
CA LEU A 73 5.74 12.03 0.57
C LEU A 73 5.39 10.63 1.06
N VAL A 74 4.34 10.06 0.49
CA VAL A 74 3.96 8.65 0.65
C VAL A 74 4.28 7.92 -0.65
N VAL A 75 5.14 6.93 -0.57
CA VAL A 75 5.50 6.05 -1.69
C VAL A 75 4.83 4.71 -1.50
N TYR A 76 3.97 4.33 -2.44
CA TYR A 76 3.50 2.96 -2.55
C TYR A 76 4.45 2.16 -3.45
N HIS A 77 5.13 1.18 -2.89
CA HIS A 77 5.96 0.23 -3.62
C HIS A 77 5.05 -0.78 -4.30
N PHE A 78 4.76 -0.52 -5.56
CA PHE A 78 3.86 -1.34 -6.38
C PHE A 78 4.66 -2.44 -7.09
N MET A 79 4.29 -3.69 -6.91
CA MET A 79 4.96 -4.85 -7.52
C MET A 79 4.75 -4.86 -9.03
N PHE A 80 5.74 -4.42 -9.78
CA PHE A 80 5.79 -4.53 -11.23
C PHE A 80 7.25 -4.75 -11.65
N HIS A 81 7.60 -6.05 -11.79
CA HIS A 81 8.94 -6.46 -12.21
C HIS A 81 9.20 -6.09 -13.67
N PRO A 82 10.46 -5.80 -14.08
CA PRO A 82 10.78 -5.48 -15.47
C PRO A 82 10.32 -6.54 -16.48
N ASP A 83 10.35 -7.82 -16.11
CA ASP A 83 9.99 -8.94 -16.98
C ASP A 83 8.49 -9.27 -16.97
N TRP A 84 7.68 -8.61 -16.13
CA TRP A 84 6.24 -8.85 -16.12
C TRP A 84 5.53 -8.05 -17.22
N ASP A 85 4.48 -8.63 -17.80
CA ASP A 85 3.66 -7.96 -18.81
C ASP A 85 2.65 -6.98 -18.21
N ALA A 86 2.32 -7.16 -16.94
CA ALA A 86 1.35 -6.33 -16.22
C ALA A 86 1.67 -6.26 -14.73
N GLY A 87 1.21 -5.20 -14.09
CA GLY A 87 1.35 -5.03 -12.65
C GLY A 87 0.59 -6.10 -11.84
N CYS A 88 1.05 -6.36 -10.60
CA CYS A 88 0.43 -7.32 -9.69
C CYS A 88 -1.06 -7.01 -9.47
N PRO A 89 -1.99 -8.01 -9.57
CA PRO A 89 -3.43 -7.80 -9.36
C PRO A 89 -3.76 -7.27 -7.95
N HIS A 90 -3.08 -7.77 -6.91
CA HIS A 90 -3.29 -7.31 -5.53
C HIS A 90 -2.87 -5.86 -5.33
N CYS A 91 -1.72 -5.48 -5.90
CA CYS A 91 -1.28 -4.08 -5.90
C CYS A 91 -2.23 -3.18 -6.69
N SER A 92 -2.80 -3.68 -7.79
CA SER A 92 -3.78 -2.95 -8.60
C SER A 92 -5.04 -2.66 -7.81
N ARG A 93 -5.59 -3.65 -7.09
CA ARG A 93 -6.72 -3.45 -6.17
C ARG A 93 -6.45 -2.36 -5.12
N TRP A 94 -5.23 -2.32 -4.56
CA TRP A 94 -4.88 -1.28 -3.61
C TRP A 94 -4.73 0.09 -4.26
N ALA A 95 -4.17 0.14 -5.46
CA ALA A 95 -4.07 1.37 -6.24
C ALA A 95 -5.45 1.98 -6.53
N ASP A 96 -6.46 1.17 -6.81
CA ASP A 96 -7.86 1.62 -6.94
C ASP A 96 -8.38 2.32 -5.68
N SER A 97 -7.85 1.96 -4.49
CA SER A 97 -8.28 2.55 -3.21
C SER A 97 -7.72 3.95 -2.96
N PHE A 98 -6.57 4.33 -3.55
CA PHE A 98 -5.93 5.61 -3.23
C PHE A 98 -5.91 6.62 -4.39
N ASP A 99 -6.27 6.26 -5.60
CA ASP A 99 -6.22 7.19 -6.75
C ASP A 99 -7.06 8.47 -6.49
N ARG A 100 -8.30 8.33 -6.08
CA ARG A 100 -9.19 9.47 -5.84
C ARG A 100 -8.88 10.27 -4.56
N PRO A 101 -8.52 9.68 -3.42
CA PRO A 101 -8.18 10.40 -2.19
C PRO A 101 -6.97 11.32 -2.29
N ILE A 102 -6.09 11.17 -3.27
CA ILE A 102 -4.86 11.98 -3.41
C ILE A 102 -5.14 13.49 -3.41
N VAL A 103 -6.23 13.93 -4.04
CA VAL A 103 -6.63 15.34 -4.05
C VAL A 103 -6.80 15.91 -2.64
N HIS A 104 -7.27 15.11 -1.69
CA HIS A 104 -7.42 15.52 -0.29
C HIS A 104 -6.09 15.49 0.47
N LEU A 105 -5.23 14.51 0.18
CA LEU A 105 -3.89 14.43 0.75
C LEU A 105 -3.06 15.64 0.37
N ASN A 106 -3.14 16.08 -0.89
CA ASN A 106 -2.45 17.27 -1.38
C ASN A 106 -2.81 18.54 -0.58
N GLN A 107 -4.07 18.68 -0.11
CA GLN A 107 -4.50 19.79 0.75
C GLN A 107 -3.93 19.73 2.17
N ARG A 108 -3.33 18.61 2.54
CA ARG A 108 -2.70 18.38 3.85
C ARG A 108 -1.18 18.26 3.74
N ASP A 109 -0.59 18.87 2.73
CA ASP A 109 0.84 18.88 2.50
C ASP A 109 1.45 17.47 2.35
N VAL A 110 0.71 16.56 1.69
CA VAL A 110 1.12 15.19 1.44
C VAL A 110 1.02 14.88 -0.04
N THR A 111 2.13 14.49 -0.65
CA THR A 111 2.17 13.88 -1.99
C THR A 111 2.10 12.35 -1.83
N MET A 112 1.29 11.69 -2.63
CA MET A 112 1.26 10.23 -2.71
C MET A 112 1.49 9.76 -4.13
N ILE A 113 2.44 8.85 -4.31
CA ILE A 113 2.85 8.28 -5.60
C ILE A 113 3.01 6.77 -5.50
N ALA A 114 3.11 6.13 -6.66
CA ALA A 114 3.61 4.76 -6.74
C ALA A 114 5.03 4.72 -7.35
N VAL A 115 5.81 3.71 -6.95
CA VAL A 115 7.13 3.39 -7.51
C VAL A 115 7.17 1.91 -7.86
N SER A 116 7.72 1.56 -9.04
CA SER A 116 7.95 0.18 -9.48
C SER A 116 9.26 0.06 -10.24
N ARG A 117 9.77 -1.17 -10.35
CA ARG A 117 10.99 -1.45 -11.13
C ARG A 117 10.75 -1.65 -12.63
N ALA A 118 9.52 -1.83 -13.09
CA ALA A 118 9.25 -1.89 -14.54
C ALA A 118 9.76 -0.62 -15.25
N PRO A 119 10.26 -0.70 -16.49
CA PRO A 119 10.56 0.48 -17.31
C PRO A 119 9.35 1.41 -17.41
N TYR A 120 9.61 2.72 -17.49
CA TYR A 120 8.54 3.72 -17.41
C TYR A 120 7.48 3.56 -18.50
N GLU A 121 7.84 3.15 -19.71
CA GLU A 121 6.90 2.92 -20.81
C GLU A 121 5.87 1.83 -20.45
N LYS A 122 6.31 0.75 -19.80
CA LYS A 122 5.39 -0.30 -19.29
C LYS A 122 4.47 0.26 -18.21
N ILE A 123 5.00 1.05 -17.29
CA ILE A 123 4.22 1.71 -16.23
C ILE A 123 3.17 2.63 -16.85
N ALA A 124 3.56 3.50 -17.79
CA ALA A 124 2.67 4.46 -18.44
C ALA A 124 1.53 3.75 -19.20
N ALA A 125 1.85 2.70 -19.95
CA ALA A 125 0.86 1.90 -20.66
C ALA A 125 -0.13 1.22 -19.72
N TYR A 126 0.38 0.64 -18.62
CA TYR A 126 -0.44 -0.05 -17.63
C TYR A 126 -1.31 0.94 -16.82
N ARG A 127 -0.76 2.09 -16.40
CA ARG A 127 -1.51 3.18 -15.75
C ARG A 127 -2.67 3.66 -16.63
N LYS A 128 -2.42 3.84 -17.94
CA LYS A 128 -3.45 4.22 -18.93
C LYS A 128 -4.54 3.14 -19.04
N ARG A 129 -4.17 1.86 -19.11
CA ARG A 129 -5.11 0.73 -19.12
C ARG A 129 -6.03 0.75 -17.91
N MET A 130 -5.46 0.99 -16.73
CA MET A 130 -6.21 1.00 -15.45
C MET A 130 -6.93 2.32 -15.18
N GLY A 131 -6.76 3.35 -16.01
CA GLY A 131 -7.43 4.65 -15.85
C GLY A 131 -7.00 5.44 -14.61
N TRP A 132 -5.82 5.13 -14.02
CA TRP A 132 -5.30 5.83 -12.84
C TRP A 132 -4.69 7.18 -13.19
N THR A 133 -4.83 8.12 -12.25
CA THR A 133 -4.38 9.51 -12.40
C THR A 133 -3.16 9.85 -11.55
N PHE A 134 -2.88 9.07 -10.50
CA PHE A 134 -1.74 9.31 -9.62
C PHE A 134 -0.40 9.26 -10.35
N ASN A 135 0.59 9.96 -9.79
CA ASN A 135 1.96 9.90 -10.30
C ASN A 135 2.57 8.53 -10.00
N TRP A 136 3.10 7.89 -11.04
CA TRP A 136 3.76 6.59 -10.93
C TRP A 136 5.07 6.65 -11.67
N VAL A 137 6.18 6.45 -10.96
CA VAL A 137 7.53 6.56 -11.50
C VAL A 137 8.25 5.22 -11.47
N SER A 138 9.22 5.07 -12.36
CA SER A 138 10.08 3.91 -12.48
C SER A 138 11.37 4.10 -11.68
N SER A 139 11.74 3.09 -10.89
CA SER A 139 13.07 2.94 -10.29
C SER A 139 13.97 1.99 -11.10
N PHE A 140 13.63 1.74 -12.37
CA PHE A 140 14.43 0.87 -13.24
C PHE A 140 15.86 1.43 -13.37
N GLY A 141 16.83 0.56 -13.13
CA GLY A 141 18.26 0.94 -13.20
C GLY A 141 18.80 1.66 -11.96
N ASN A 142 18.02 1.78 -10.87
CA ASN A 142 18.55 2.24 -9.58
C ASN A 142 18.22 1.25 -8.45
N ASP A 143 18.84 1.47 -7.28
CA ASP A 143 18.75 0.52 -6.15
C ASP A 143 17.59 0.81 -5.20
N PHE A 144 16.73 1.79 -5.45
CA PHE A 144 15.70 2.26 -4.50
C PHE A 144 14.86 1.11 -3.93
N ASN A 145 14.29 0.25 -4.79
CA ASN A 145 13.45 -0.85 -4.32
C ASN A 145 14.22 -1.89 -3.50
N PHE A 146 15.51 -2.10 -3.81
CA PHE A 146 16.38 -3.01 -3.05
C PHE A 146 16.71 -2.42 -1.67
N ASP A 147 17.10 -1.15 -1.62
CA ASP A 147 17.43 -0.43 -0.36
C ASP A 147 16.22 -0.31 0.57
N PHE A 148 15.00 -0.28 0.01
CA PHE A 148 13.75 -0.30 0.78
C PHE A 148 13.18 -1.71 1.00
N ASN A 149 13.95 -2.77 0.66
CA ASN A 149 13.63 -4.18 0.90
C ASN A 149 12.29 -4.64 0.31
N VAL A 150 11.95 -4.14 -0.87
CA VAL A 150 10.74 -4.53 -1.61
C VAL A 150 11.05 -5.19 -2.96
N SER A 151 12.34 -5.32 -3.29
CA SER A 151 12.83 -6.12 -4.42
C SER A 151 14.01 -6.94 -3.99
N PHE A 152 14.15 -8.13 -4.54
CA PHE A 152 15.18 -9.08 -4.13
C PHE A 152 16.06 -9.45 -5.30
N THR A 153 17.35 -9.59 -5.00
CA THR A 153 18.35 -10.01 -5.98
C THR A 153 18.16 -11.48 -6.37
N PRO A 154 18.64 -11.90 -7.56
CA PRO A 154 18.64 -13.32 -7.95
C PRO A 154 19.33 -14.21 -6.93
N GLU A 155 20.35 -13.68 -6.24
CA GLU A 155 21.09 -14.42 -5.21
C GLU A 155 20.27 -14.62 -3.94
N GLU A 156 19.54 -13.61 -3.47
CA GLU A 156 18.61 -13.73 -2.33
C GLU A 156 17.48 -14.72 -2.63
N MET A 157 16.93 -14.66 -3.86
CA MET A 157 15.94 -15.62 -4.35
C MET A 157 16.48 -17.05 -4.35
N LYS A 158 17.69 -17.26 -4.87
CA LYS A 158 18.36 -18.57 -4.90
C LYS A 158 18.65 -19.10 -3.49
N LYS A 159 19.11 -18.22 -2.60
CA LYS A 159 19.37 -18.57 -1.19
C LYS A 159 18.09 -18.74 -0.37
N LYS A 160 16.93 -18.41 -0.91
CA LYS A 160 15.63 -18.35 -0.21
C LYS A 160 15.69 -17.56 1.09
N LYS A 161 16.44 -16.44 1.07
CA LYS A 161 16.70 -15.61 2.23
C LYS A 161 16.83 -14.15 1.83
N ALA A 162 15.81 -13.37 2.13
CA ALA A 162 15.76 -11.93 1.91
C ALA A 162 15.20 -11.21 3.14
N PHE A 163 15.59 -9.96 3.34
CA PHE A 163 15.06 -9.12 4.41
C PHE A 163 13.81 -8.40 3.91
N TYR A 164 12.66 -8.69 4.54
CA TYR A 164 11.39 -8.06 4.23
C TYR A 164 10.53 -7.97 5.50
N ASN A 165 9.79 -6.89 5.63
CA ASN A 165 8.92 -6.67 6.79
C ASN A 165 9.64 -6.88 8.13
N PHE A 166 10.84 -6.31 8.23
CA PHE A 166 11.73 -6.32 9.41
C PHE A 166 12.21 -7.70 9.88
N THR A 167 12.18 -8.70 9.00
CA THR A 167 12.68 -10.05 9.30
C THR A 167 13.28 -10.71 8.07
N LEU A 168 14.18 -11.68 8.31
CA LEU A 168 14.68 -12.55 7.24
C LEU A 168 13.65 -13.63 6.93
N GLN A 169 13.27 -13.78 5.68
CA GLN A 169 12.31 -14.78 5.24
C GLN A 169 12.61 -15.31 3.84
N ASN A 170 11.95 -16.39 3.46
CA ASN A 170 12.04 -16.93 2.11
C ASN A 170 11.15 -16.09 1.17
N PRO A 171 11.71 -15.36 0.21
CA PRO A 171 10.92 -14.66 -0.79
C PRO A 171 10.31 -15.66 -1.77
N ASP A 172 9.02 -15.51 -2.08
CA ASP A 172 8.29 -16.33 -3.06
C ASP A 172 8.12 -15.61 -4.42
N ALA A 173 8.53 -14.35 -4.48
CA ALA A 173 8.54 -13.52 -5.69
C ALA A 173 9.68 -12.50 -5.62
N PRO A 174 10.20 -12.01 -6.77
CA PRO A 174 11.29 -11.03 -6.82
C PRO A 174 10.89 -9.63 -6.36
N GLU A 175 9.60 -9.37 -6.24
CA GLU A 175 9.01 -8.10 -5.79
C GLU A 175 8.08 -8.33 -4.61
N ARG A 176 8.01 -7.34 -3.74
CA ARG A 176 7.06 -7.24 -2.63
C ARG A 176 6.45 -5.85 -2.57
N GLU A 177 5.26 -5.79 -2.01
CA GLU A 177 4.57 -4.54 -1.77
C GLU A 177 5.06 -3.88 -0.47
N GLY A 178 4.96 -2.56 -0.44
CA GLY A 178 5.28 -1.78 0.73
C GLY A 178 4.69 -0.37 0.65
N LEU A 179 4.69 0.33 1.76
CA LEU A 179 4.38 1.74 1.83
C LEU A 179 5.44 2.42 2.68
N SER A 180 6.12 3.41 2.12
CA SER A 180 7.13 4.20 2.82
C SER A 180 6.73 5.67 2.88
N VAL A 181 6.99 6.30 4.02
CA VAL A 181 6.65 7.71 4.26
C VAL A 181 7.94 8.49 4.48
N PHE A 182 8.04 9.62 3.79
CA PHE A 182 9.18 10.51 3.85
C PHE A 182 8.77 11.91 4.26
N TYR A 183 9.69 12.62 4.87
CA TYR A 183 9.60 14.03 5.18
C TYR A 183 10.81 14.77 4.60
N ARG A 184 10.58 15.94 3.99
CA ARG A 184 11.61 16.84 3.51
C ARG A 184 11.58 18.12 4.35
N ASN A 185 12.69 18.40 5.02
CA ASN A 185 12.80 19.60 5.83
C ASN A 185 13.06 20.86 4.95
N PRO A 186 12.96 22.08 5.53
CA PRO A 186 13.24 23.32 4.79
C PRO A 186 14.65 23.44 4.21
N LYS A 187 15.60 22.66 4.70
CA LYS A 187 16.98 22.59 4.16
C LYS A 187 17.12 21.62 2.98
N GLY A 188 16.01 20.99 2.54
CA GLY A 188 16.00 20.02 1.44
C GLY A 188 16.42 18.60 1.83
N GLN A 189 16.76 18.32 3.09
CA GLN A 189 17.13 16.99 3.55
C GLN A 189 15.90 16.09 3.62
N VAL A 190 16.03 14.86 3.13
CA VAL A 190 14.95 13.87 3.10
C VAL A 190 15.16 12.83 4.20
N PHE A 191 14.09 12.49 4.90
CA PHE A 191 14.08 11.49 5.97
C PHE A 191 13.00 10.45 5.71
N ARG A 192 13.31 9.18 5.92
CA ARG A 192 12.32 8.12 6.05
C ARG A 192 11.76 8.16 7.47
N THR A 193 10.46 8.34 7.60
CA THR A 193 9.78 8.49 8.90
C THR A 193 8.99 7.25 9.29
N TYR A 194 8.55 6.44 8.29
CA TYR A 194 7.78 5.22 8.53
C TYR A 194 7.85 4.31 7.31
N SER A 195 7.80 3.01 7.53
CA SER A 195 7.52 2.02 6.49
C SER A 195 6.63 0.91 7.03
N THR A 196 5.81 0.33 6.17
CA THR A 196 4.96 -0.82 6.49
C THR A 196 4.79 -1.70 5.25
N PHE A 197 4.56 -3.00 5.48
CA PHE A 197 4.59 -4.02 4.45
C PHE A 197 3.48 -5.04 4.69
N ALA A 198 3.21 -5.89 3.70
CA ALA A 198 2.24 -6.97 3.80
C ALA A 198 0.91 -6.48 4.42
N ARG A 199 0.37 -7.20 5.40
CA ARG A 199 -0.88 -6.84 6.08
C ARG A 199 -0.85 -5.48 6.79
N GLY A 200 0.32 -4.89 7.02
CA GLY A 200 0.45 -3.54 7.55
C GLY A 200 -0.13 -2.45 6.64
N ILE A 201 -0.37 -2.76 5.35
CA ILE A 201 -0.99 -1.84 4.37
C ILE A 201 -2.53 -1.96 4.38
N GLU A 202 -3.11 -3.05 4.92
CA GLU A 202 -4.58 -3.27 4.95
C GLU A 202 -5.40 -2.09 5.50
N PRO A 203 -4.93 -1.30 6.51
CA PRO A 203 -5.69 -0.15 7.01
C PRO A 203 -6.01 0.92 5.96
N VAL A 204 -5.25 0.99 4.87
CA VAL A 204 -5.49 1.93 3.75
C VAL A 204 -6.19 1.27 2.56
N ASN A 205 -6.61 0.01 2.70
CA ASN A 205 -7.33 -0.76 1.68
C ASN A 205 -8.83 -0.70 1.96
N VAL A 206 -9.53 0.14 1.18
CA VAL A 206 -10.95 0.49 1.43
C VAL A 206 -11.88 -0.72 1.32
N ASP A 207 -11.69 -1.59 0.33
CA ASP A 207 -12.57 -2.73 0.10
C ASP A 207 -12.51 -3.75 1.25
N TYR A 208 -11.35 -4.01 1.83
CA TYR A 208 -11.25 -4.86 3.03
C TYR A 208 -11.93 -4.24 4.25
N GLN A 209 -11.83 -2.92 4.42
CA GLN A 209 -12.55 -2.23 5.51
C GLN A 209 -14.07 -2.40 5.36
N VAL A 210 -14.59 -2.39 4.13
CA VAL A 210 -16.02 -2.61 3.84
C VAL A 210 -16.40 -4.09 3.98
N LEU A 211 -15.58 -5.02 3.46
CA LEU A 211 -15.82 -6.46 3.58
C LEU A 211 -15.86 -6.93 5.03
N ASP A 212 -15.06 -6.34 5.91
CA ASP A 212 -15.08 -6.65 7.35
C ASP A 212 -16.37 -6.19 8.06
N LEU A 213 -17.24 -5.39 7.42
CA LEU A 213 -18.53 -4.95 7.95
C LEU A 213 -19.71 -5.84 7.50
N VAL A 214 -19.55 -6.59 6.42
CA VAL A 214 -20.66 -7.38 5.84
C VAL A 214 -20.74 -8.78 6.46
N PRO A 215 -21.94 -9.43 6.44
CA PRO A 215 -22.16 -10.69 7.14
C PRO A 215 -21.25 -11.85 6.73
N ASN A 216 -20.79 -11.90 5.49
CA ASN A 216 -19.89 -12.95 5.01
C ASN A 216 -18.41 -12.62 5.26
N GLY A 217 -18.10 -11.38 5.67
CA GLY A 217 -16.72 -10.92 5.78
C GLY A 217 -15.98 -11.01 4.45
N ARG A 218 -14.69 -11.30 4.50
CA ARG A 218 -13.85 -11.44 3.29
C ARG A 218 -14.10 -12.74 2.52
N ASP A 219 -14.75 -13.74 3.12
CA ASP A 219 -15.10 -15.08 2.57
C ASP A 219 -13.92 -15.81 1.89
N GLU A 220 -12.71 -15.63 2.43
CA GLU A 220 -11.47 -16.14 1.86
C GLU A 220 -11.07 -17.53 2.38
N GLY A 221 -11.77 -18.06 3.40
CA GLY A 221 -11.54 -19.40 3.93
C GLY A 221 -10.10 -19.66 4.40
N GLY A 222 -9.38 -18.63 4.82
CA GLY A 222 -7.96 -18.71 5.23
C GLY A 222 -6.96 -18.80 4.07
N LYS A 223 -7.41 -18.74 2.83
CA LYS A 223 -6.56 -18.82 1.63
C LYS A 223 -6.05 -17.46 1.15
N GLY A 224 -6.38 -16.37 1.87
CA GLY A 224 -6.09 -15.01 1.44
C GLY A 224 -6.90 -14.57 0.21
N PRO A 225 -6.55 -13.46 -0.43
CA PRO A 225 -7.36 -12.82 -1.46
C PRO A 225 -7.26 -13.49 -2.84
N PHE A 226 -7.51 -14.79 -2.92
CA PHE A 226 -7.43 -15.59 -4.15
C PHE A 226 -8.41 -15.16 -5.26
N TRP A 227 -9.45 -14.43 -4.92
CA TRP A 227 -10.49 -13.91 -5.79
C TRP A 227 -10.08 -12.63 -6.53
N VAL A 228 -9.02 -11.97 -6.09
CA VAL A 228 -8.58 -10.69 -6.63
C VAL A 228 -8.13 -10.82 -8.08
N ARG A 229 -8.67 -9.94 -8.91
CA ARG A 229 -8.27 -9.67 -10.30
C ARG A 229 -8.02 -8.17 -10.44
N ARG A 230 -7.46 -7.74 -11.55
CA ARG A 230 -7.48 -6.33 -11.92
C ARG A 230 -8.91 -5.89 -12.17
N HIS A 231 -9.27 -4.65 -11.87
CA HIS A 231 -10.67 -4.22 -11.92
C HIS A 231 -11.30 -4.37 -13.32
N ASP A 232 -10.48 -4.34 -14.38
CA ASP A 232 -10.91 -4.55 -15.76
C ASP A 232 -11.02 -6.03 -16.19
N GLU A 233 -10.64 -6.95 -15.32
CA GLU A 233 -10.65 -8.40 -15.54
C GLU A 233 -11.82 -9.12 -14.82
N TYR A 234 -12.60 -8.42 -14.00
CA TYR A 234 -13.82 -9.00 -13.44
C TYR A 234 -14.87 -9.14 -14.56
N GLY A 235 -15.47 -10.33 -14.66
CA GLY A 235 -16.56 -10.58 -15.62
C GLY A 235 -17.73 -9.63 -15.38
N ARG A 236 -18.23 -9.02 -16.46
CA ARG A 236 -19.46 -8.22 -16.46
C ARG A 236 -20.69 -9.12 -16.54
#